data_1f01c93982be8a6c7f49539aff390993
#
_entry.id   1f01c93982be8a6c7f49539aff390993
#
_cell.length_a   1.000
_cell.length_b   1.000
_cell.length_c   1.000
_cell.angle_alpha   90.00
_cell.angle_beta   90.00
_cell.angle_gamma   90.00
#
_symmetry.space_group_name_H-M   'P 1'
#
loop_
_entity.id
_entity.type
_entity.pdbx_description
1 polymer ?
#
loop_
_entity_poly.entity_id
_entity_poly.type
_entity_poly.pdbx_seq_one_letter_code
_entity_poly.pdbx_strand_id
1 'polypeptide(L)'
;NGIKTKVYDVYVYKIKNSGETVFRFFRTENYKGIDVQELISGQISFGEEENYGEETGIMSECFMIESGKIDVYYGEYNSYTVPKEITNYETILSLESVLNNVSKELSKLPGVNFEVNQIKMEYRMFNDKEDKSKNDRAKYIVPSWRVDLLNPVNNDAYVALVNVESGDVLVRRVQE
;
A
#
# COMPACT_ATOMS: atom_id res chain seq x y z
N ASN A 1 -15.23 8.92 -13.91
CA ASN A 1 -14.03 8.13 -13.58
C ASN A 1 -13.54 8.55 -12.18
N GLY A 2 -14.18 8.09 -11.14
CA GLY A 2 -13.81 8.37 -9.76
C GLY A 2 -13.02 7.23 -9.13
N ILE A 3 -12.66 7.39 -7.86
CA ILE A 3 -12.12 6.34 -7.03
C ILE A 3 -13.17 5.24 -6.87
N LYS A 4 -12.75 4.00 -7.00
CA LYS A 4 -13.59 2.82 -6.82
C LYS A 4 -13.04 1.98 -5.69
N THR A 5 -13.92 1.43 -4.89
CA THR A 5 -13.54 0.44 -3.87
C THR A 5 -13.56 -0.96 -4.46
N LYS A 6 -12.58 -1.77 -4.14
CA LYS A 6 -12.54 -3.20 -4.50
C LYS A 6 -12.08 -4.05 -3.33
N VAL A 7 -12.51 -5.31 -3.30
CA VAL A 7 -11.91 -6.33 -2.43
C VAL A 7 -10.57 -6.73 -3.04
N TYR A 8 -9.51 -6.65 -2.25
CA TYR A 8 -8.17 -7.03 -2.70
C TYR A 8 -7.67 -8.31 -2.05
N ASP A 9 -8.22 -8.67 -0.88
CA ASP A 9 -7.84 -9.90 -0.20
C ASP A 9 -9.01 -10.51 0.59
N VAL A 10 -8.98 -11.83 0.73
CA VAL A 10 -10.00 -12.60 1.46
C VAL A 10 -9.32 -13.69 2.26
N TYR A 11 -9.40 -13.58 3.59
CA TYR A 11 -8.93 -14.64 4.48
C TYR A 11 -10.08 -15.54 4.90
N VAL A 12 -9.82 -16.84 4.95
CA VAL A 12 -10.80 -17.84 5.35
C VAL A 12 -10.29 -18.56 6.59
N TYR A 13 -11.03 -18.45 7.67
CA TYR A 13 -10.71 -19.06 8.95
C TYR A 13 -11.72 -20.14 9.32
N LYS A 14 -11.23 -21.20 9.96
CA LYS A 14 -12.10 -22.16 10.66
C LYS A 14 -11.99 -21.97 12.16
N ILE A 15 -13.12 -21.74 12.83
CA ILE A 15 -13.16 -21.65 14.29
C ILE A 15 -12.98 -23.06 14.85
N LYS A 16 -11.92 -23.26 15.64
CA LYS A 16 -11.54 -24.61 16.15
C LYS A 16 -12.65 -25.31 16.91
N ASN A 17 -13.42 -24.58 17.71
CA ASN A 17 -14.41 -25.15 18.63
C ASN A 17 -15.77 -25.43 17.95
N SER A 18 -16.19 -24.60 17.00
CA SER A 18 -17.49 -24.76 16.31
C SER A 18 -17.35 -25.40 14.94
N GLY A 19 -16.17 -25.40 14.35
CA GLY A 19 -15.95 -25.81 12.96
C GLY A 19 -16.52 -24.81 11.93
N GLU A 20 -17.04 -23.70 12.38
CA GLU A 20 -17.63 -22.65 11.57
C GLU A 20 -16.59 -21.96 10.70
N THR A 21 -16.98 -21.54 9.50
CA THR A 21 -16.11 -20.83 8.57
C THR A 21 -16.43 -19.35 8.63
N VAL A 22 -15.40 -18.56 8.86
CA VAL A 22 -15.43 -17.09 8.88
C VAL A 22 -14.65 -16.56 7.69
N PHE A 23 -15.23 -15.64 6.97
CA PHE A 23 -14.59 -14.93 5.87
C PHE A 23 -14.27 -13.51 6.31
N ARG A 24 -13.02 -13.10 6.15
CA ARG A 24 -12.57 -11.73 6.40
C ARG A 24 -12.15 -11.10 5.07
N PHE A 25 -12.77 -9.99 4.73
CA PHE A 25 -12.56 -9.28 3.47
C PHE A 25 -11.81 -7.99 3.74
N PHE A 26 -10.80 -7.74 2.93
CA PHE A 26 -10.06 -6.48 2.91
C PHE A 26 -10.39 -5.72 1.65
N ARG A 27 -10.67 -4.44 1.80
CA ARG A 27 -11.01 -3.54 0.70
C ARG A 27 -9.94 -2.49 0.57
N THR A 28 -9.68 -2.06 -0.66
CA THR A 28 -8.83 -0.94 -0.98
C THR A 28 -9.49 -0.01 -1.97
N GLU A 29 -9.04 1.22 -2.01
CA GLU A 29 -9.42 2.18 -3.01
C GLU A 29 -8.64 1.92 -4.30
N ASN A 30 -9.26 2.19 -5.46
CA ASN A 30 -8.63 2.04 -6.76
C ASN A 30 -8.93 3.27 -7.63
N TYR A 31 -7.87 3.87 -8.16
CA TYR A 31 -7.98 4.98 -9.09
C TYR A 31 -7.30 4.64 -10.41
N LYS A 32 -8.04 4.75 -11.52
CA LYS A 32 -7.55 4.41 -12.87
C LYS A 32 -6.89 3.03 -12.99
N GLY A 33 -7.32 2.05 -12.22
CA GLY A 33 -6.79 0.69 -12.24
C GLY A 33 -5.62 0.44 -11.29
N ILE A 34 -5.12 1.46 -10.60
CA ILE A 34 -4.03 1.36 -9.64
C ILE A 34 -4.62 1.47 -8.22
N ASP A 35 -4.18 0.58 -7.34
CA ASP A 35 -4.64 0.55 -5.96
C ASP A 35 -4.00 1.66 -5.13
N VAL A 36 -4.77 2.22 -4.20
CA VAL A 36 -4.25 3.10 -3.18
C VAL A 36 -3.74 2.26 -2.02
N GLN A 37 -2.51 2.49 -1.64
CA GLN A 37 -1.81 1.67 -0.66
C GLN A 37 -2.47 1.70 0.70
N GLU A 38 -2.58 0.53 1.31
CA GLU A 38 -2.75 0.36 2.73
C GLU A 38 -1.47 0.82 3.47
N LEU A 39 -1.64 1.50 4.59
CA LEU A 39 -0.52 1.93 5.41
C LEU A 39 0.26 0.70 5.92
N ILE A 40 1.44 0.50 5.41
CA ILE A 40 2.39 -0.42 6.01
C ILE A 40 2.92 0.27 7.26
N SER A 41 2.78 -0.37 8.43
CA SER A 41 3.14 0.21 9.71
C SER A 41 4.56 0.81 9.69
N GLY A 42 4.63 2.10 9.91
CA GLY A 42 5.84 2.90 9.90
C GLY A 42 5.90 3.84 8.68
N GLN A 43 6.08 5.11 8.97
CA GLN A 43 6.20 6.15 7.94
C GLN A 43 7.34 5.82 6.99
N ILE A 44 7.04 5.83 5.71
CA ILE A 44 7.99 5.64 4.64
C ILE A 44 7.95 6.90 3.79
N SER A 45 8.98 7.71 3.86
CA SER A 45 9.07 8.95 3.11
C SER A 45 10.32 8.95 2.24
N PHE A 46 10.16 9.38 1.00
CA PHE A 46 11.26 9.74 0.09
C PHE A 46 11.49 11.25 0.05
N GLY A 47 11.04 11.97 1.06
CA GLY A 47 11.03 13.42 1.06
C GLY A 47 9.76 14.04 0.46
N GLU A 48 8.80 13.24 -0.02
CA GLU A 48 7.52 13.76 -0.52
C GLU A 48 6.74 14.51 0.56
N GLU A 49 6.97 14.20 1.84
CA GLU A 49 6.39 14.92 2.97
C GLU A 49 6.73 16.41 2.97
N GLU A 50 7.88 16.79 2.42
CA GLU A 50 8.23 18.20 2.25
C GLU A 50 7.29 18.91 1.27
N ASN A 51 6.80 18.18 0.26
CA ASN A 51 5.93 18.72 -0.77
C ASN A 51 4.45 18.57 -0.40
N TYR A 52 4.04 17.42 0.11
CA TYR A 52 2.63 17.06 0.28
C TYR A 52 2.19 17.09 1.74
N GLY A 53 3.02 16.67 2.68
CA GLY A 53 2.69 16.52 4.09
C GLY A 53 2.88 15.09 4.57
N GLU A 54 2.35 14.75 5.74
CA GLU A 54 2.52 13.44 6.35
C GLU A 54 1.87 12.34 5.51
N GLU A 55 2.61 11.23 5.28
CA GLU A 55 2.05 10.06 4.63
C GLU A 55 0.95 9.47 5.50
N THR A 56 -0.17 9.17 4.88
CA THR A 56 -1.30 8.53 5.52
C THR A 56 -1.70 7.33 4.66
N GLY A 57 -2.04 6.23 5.29
CA GLY A 57 -2.61 5.09 4.59
C GLY A 57 -4.12 5.10 4.71
N ILE A 58 -4.76 4.38 3.82
CA ILE A 58 -6.11 3.92 4.05
C ILE A 58 -5.99 2.75 5.01
N MET A 59 -6.64 2.83 6.17
CA MET A 59 -6.87 1.60 6.94
C MET A 59 -7.80 0.74 6.09
N SER A 60 -7.33 -0.44 5.71
CA SER A 60 -8.16 -1.38 4.96
C SER A 60 -9.44 -1.61 5.72
N GLU A 61 -10.55 -1.29 5.07
CA GLU A 61 -11.84 -1.67 5.63
C GLU A 61 -11.90 -3.19 5.67
N CYS A 62 -12.16 -3.71 6.85
CA CYS A 62 -12.34 -5.12 7.07
C CYS A 62 -13.76 -5.42 7.51
N PHE A 63 -14.42 -6.35 6.85
CA PHE A 63 -15.68 -6.91 7.34
C PHE A 63 -15.58 -8.43 7.39
N MET A 64 -16.27 -8.99 8.37
CA MET A 64 -16.33 -10.43 8.57
C MET A 64 -17.73 -10.95 8.29
N ILE A 65 -17.80 -12.09 7.63
CA ILE A 65 -19.04 -12.84 7.47
C ILE A 65 -18.92 -14.11 8.31
N GLU A 66 -19.79 -14.21 9.31
CA GLU A 66 -19.95 -15.35 10.18
C GLU A 66 -21.41 -15.80 10.13
N SER A 67 -21.67 -17.10 9.98
CA SER A 67 -23.05 -17.65 9.87
C SER A 67 -23.93 -16.94 8.85
N GLY A 68 -23.33 -16.48 7.74
CA GLY A 68 -24.05 -15.76 6.69
C GLY A 68 -24.48 -14.34 7.02
N LYS A 69 -23.99 -13.78 8.14
CA LYS A 69 -24.22 -12.38 8.55
C LYS A 69 -22.92 -11.61 8.60
N ILE A 70 -23.01 -10.32 8.29
CA ILE A 70 -21.91 -9.39 8.54
C ILE A 70 -21.93 -9.12 10.05
N ASP A 71 -20.88 -9.58 10.74
CA ASP A 71 -20.81 -9.50 12.20
C ASP A 71 -19.92 -8.35 12.67
N VAL A 72 -18.82 -8.09 11.98
CA VAL A 72 -17.86 -7.07 12.36
C VAL A 72 -17.45 -6.24 11.16
N TYR A 73 -17.46 -4.92 11.35
CA TYR A 73 -16.92 -3.95 10.41
C TYR A 73 -15.86 -3.11 11.11
N TYR A 74 -14.66 -3.16 10.60
CA TYR A 74 -13.57 -2.30 11.03
C TYR A 74 -13.10 -1.45 9.86
N GLY A 75 -12.91 -0.16 10.10
CA GLY A 75 -12.36 0.76 9.13
C GLY A 75 -13.03 2.12 9.20
N GLU A 76 -12.29 3.13 8.80
CA GLU A 76 -12.84 4.45 8.55
C GLU A 76 -13.35 4.49 7.11
N TYR A 77 -14.65 4.66 6.93
CA TYR A 77 -15.23 4.90 5.62
C TYR A 77 -14.93 6.34 5.19
N ASN A 78 -13.88 6.49 4.42
CA ASN A 78 -13.58 7.76 3.76
C ASN A 78 -14.08 7.70 2.32
N SER A 79 -15.22 8.34 2.01
CA SER A 79 -15.63 8.52 0.62
C SER A 79 -14.80 9.64 0.00
N TYR A 80 -13.84 9.30 -0.84
CA TYR A 80 -13.07 10.28 -1.57
C TYR A 80 -13.85 10.78 -2.78
N THR A 81 -13.93 12.10 -2.92
CA THR A 81 -14.44 12.73 -4.13
C THR A 81 -13.43 12.59 -5.27
N VAL A 82 -13.90 12.85 -6.49
CA VAL A 82 -13.05 12.73 -7.70
C VAL A 82 -11.75 13.52 -7.54
N PRO A 83 -10.57 12.89 -7.67
CA PRO A 83 -9.31 13.57 -7.53
C PRO A 83 -9.10 14.58 -8.66
N LYS A 84 -8.53 15.72 -8.31
CA LYS A 84 -8.02 16.69 -9.28
C LYS A 84 -6.58 16.28 -9.62
N GLU A 85 -6.32 16.03 -10.89
CA GLU A 85 -4.95 15.80 -11.35
C GLU A 85 -4.17 17.13 -11.29
N ILE A 86 -3.07 17.12 -10.54
CA ILE A 86 -2.22 18.31 -10.36
C ILE A 86 -0.85 18.15 -11.00
N THR A 87 -0.44 16.91 -11.30
CA THR A 87 0.83 16.60 -11.93
C THR A 87 0.63 15.51 -12.98
N ASN A 88 1.17 15.72 -14.17
CA ASN A 88 1.35 14.67 -15.16
C ASN A 88 2.80 14.23 -15.13
N TYR A 89 3.05 12.97 -14.78
CA TYR A 89 4.35 12.37 -14.95
C TYR A 89 4.57 12.10 -16.44
N GLU A 90 5.48 12.85 -17.08
CA GLU A 90 5.80 12.65 -18.51
C GLU A 90 6.50 11.31 -18.72
N THR A 91 7.30 10.90 -17.76
CA THR A 91 8.00 9.61 -17.76
C THR A 91 8.00 9.02 -16.36
N ILE A 92 7.75 7.73 -16.29
CA ILE A 92 7.96 6.92 -15.08
C ILE A 92 9.10 5.94 -15.34
N LEU A 93 9.81 5.55 -14.30
CA LEU A 93 10.88 4.57 -14.42
C LEU A 93 10.39 3.26 -15.02
N SER A 94 11.19 2.71 -15.94
CA SER A 94 10.94 1.39 -16.50
C SER A 94 11.09 0.31 -15.42
N LEU A 95 10.41 -0.81 -15.60
CA LEU A 95 10.53 -1.96 -14.69
C LEU A 95 11.98 -2.43 -14.52
N GLU A 96 12.77 -2.40 -15.60
CA GLU A 96 14.19 -2.76 -15.54
C GLU A 96 14.97 -1.80 -14.62
N SER A 97 14.73 -0.50 -14.74
CA SER A 97 15.36 0.51 -13.87
C SER A 97 14.95 0.31 -12.41
N VAL A 98 13.68 0.00 -12.15
CA VAL A 98 13.16 -0.29 -10.81
C VAL A 98 13.90 -1.48 -10.20
N LEU A 99 13.98 -2.60 -10.92
CA LEU A 99 14.65 -3.81 -10.42
C LEU A 99 16.15 -3.59 -10.18
N ASN A 100 16.81 -2.84 -11.07
CA ASN A 100 18.23 -2.49 -10.90
C ASN A 100 18.44 -1.64 -9.65
N ASN A 101 17.57 -0.66 -9.39
CA ASN A 101 17.67 0.19 -8.21
C ASN A 101 17.40 -0.62 -6.93
N VAL A 102 16.38 -1.48 -6.92
CA VAL A 102 16.10 -2.36 -5.79
C VAL A 102 17.28 -3.31 -5.53
N SER A 103 17.82 -3.94 -6.57
CA SER A 103 18.98 -4.82 -6.44
C SER A 103 20.20 -4.11 -5.85
N LYS A 104 20.45 -2.89 -6.30
CA LYS A 104 21.53 -2.04 -5.77
C LYS A 104 21.31 -1.72 -4.29
N GLU A 105 20.09 -1.41 -3.87
CA GLU A 105 19.79 -1.13 -2.47
C GLU A 105 19.93 -2.38 -1.61
N LEU A 106 19.39 -3.52 -2.06
CA LEU A 106 19.50 -4.79 -1.36
C LEU A 106 20.94 -5.28 -1.23
N SER A 107 21.83 -4.96 -2.19
CA SER A 107 23.24 -5.31 -2.12
C SER A 107 24.01 -4.71 -0.94
N LYS A 108 23.42 -3.68 -0.30
CA LYS A 108 23.97 -3.10 0.93
C LYS A 108 23.68 -3.97 2.17
N LEU A 109 22.82 -4.98 2.05
CA LEU A 109 22.49 -5.94 3.10
C LEU A 109 23.32 -7.21 2.91
N PRO A 110 24.47 -7.36 3.57
CA PRO A 110 25.36 -8.47 3.32
C PRO A 110 24.76 -9.82 3.77
N GLY A 111 24.95 -10.84 2.94
CA GLY A 111 24.57 -12.21 3.28
C GLY A 111 23.08 -12.52 3.23
N VAL A 112 22.27 -11.65 2.65
CA VAL A 112 20.82 -11.86 2.50
C VAL A 112 20.48 -11.97 1.02
N ASN A 113 19.81 -13.06 0.66
CA ASN A 113 19.20 -13.22 -0.65
C ASN A 113 17.72 -12.97 -0.56
N PHE A 114 17.17 -12.35 -1.59
CA PHE A 114 15.74 -12.05 -1.66
C PHE A 114 15.14 -12.65 -2.93
N GLU A 115 13.95 -13.16 -2.81
CA GLU A 115 13.10 -13.56 -3.94
C GLU A 115 12.03 -12.49 -4.15
N VAL A 116 11.78 -12.15 -5.41
CA VAL A 116 10.72 -11.22 -5.78
C VAL A 116 9.42 -12.00 -5.90
N ASN A 117 8.45 -11.72 -5.04
CA ASN A 117 7.14 -12.36 -5.08
C ASN A 117 6.15 -11.63 -5.98
N GLN A 118 6.16 -10.30 -5.91
CA GLN A 118 5.25 -9.48 -6.67
C GLN A 118 5.88 -8.13 -7.00
N ILE A 119 5.50 -7.58 -8.15
CA ILE A 119 5.80 -6.19 -8.52
C ILE A 119 4.49 -5.57 -8.97
N LYS A 120 4.17 -4.42 -8.43
CA LYS A 120 2.98 -3.66 -8.81
C LYS A 120 3.20 -2.17 -8.68
N MET A 121 2.35 -1.42 -9.34
CA MET A 121 2.22 0.01 -9.13
C MET A 121 1.11 0.26 -8.12
N GLU A 122 1.33 1.21 -7.21
CA GLU A 122 0.31 1.63 -6.25
C GLU A 122 0.38 3.14 -6.04
N TYR A 123 -0.71 3.72 -5.56
CA TYR A 123 -0.70 5.10 -5.07
C TYR A 123 -0.40 5.12 -3.59
N ARG A 124 0.53 5.96 -3.19
CA ARG A 124 0.74 6.35 -1.79
C ARG A 124 -0.08 7.59 -1.50
N MET A 125 -0.62 7.69 -0.30
CA MET A 125 -1.49 8.78 0.09
C MET A 125 -0.81 9.68 1.12
N PHE A 126 -0.92 10.98 0.92
CA PHE A 126 -0.37 12.01 1.78
C PHE A 126 -1.46 12.99 2.20
N ASN A 127 -1.37 13.49 3.42
CA ASN A 127 -2.20 14.62 3.87
C ASN A 127 -1.74 15.90 3.18
N ASP A 128 -2.66 16.81 2.89
CA ASP A 128 -2.26 18.16 2.54
C ASP A 128 -1.70 18.88 3.78
N LYS A 129 -0.44 19.30 3.70
CA LYS A 129 0.23 19.98 4.81
C LYS A 129 -0.35 21.36 5.14
N GLU A 130 -1.01 21.98 4.16
CA GLU A 130 -1.63 23.30 4.31
C GLU A 130 -3.05 23.21 4.87
N ASP A 131 -3.72 22.08 4.68
CA ASP A 131 -5.05 21.84 5.20
C ASP A 131 -5.02 21.43 6.68
N LYS A 132 -5.35 22.38 7.53
CA LYS A 132 -5.42 22.19 8.98
C LYS A 132 -6.79 21.70 9.47
N SER A 133 -7.75 21.47 8.58
CA SER A 133 -9.06 20.95 8.96
C SER A 133 -8.93 19.51 9.46
N LYS A 134 -9.53 19.20 10.63
CA LYS A 134 -9.38 17.88 11.24
C LYS A 134 -10.25 16.79 10.59
N ASN A 135 -11.29 17.18 9.85
CA ASN A 135 -12.34 16.25 9.44
C ASN A 135 -12.40 15.99 7.92
N ASP A 136 -11.89 16.91 7.08
CA ASP A 136 -11.95 16.79 5.61
C ASP A 136 -10.60 17.18 5.00
N ARG A 137 -9.52 16.56 5.47
CA ARG A 137 -8.18 16.85 4.93
C ARG A 137 -8.11 16.45 3.46
N ALA A 138 -7.76 17.40 2.62
CA ALA A 138 -7.36 17.10 1.26
C ALA A 138 -6.22 16.06 1.31
N LYS A 139 -6.25 15.15 0.36
CA LYS A 139 -5.27 14.07 0.23
C LYS A 139 -4.62 14.16 -1.13
N TYR A 140 -3.32 13.94 -1.16
CA TYR A 140 -2.58 13.70 -2.39
C TYR A 140 -2.36 12.20 -2.57
N ILE A 141 -2.49 11.71 -3.78
CA ILE A 141 -2.09 10.36 -4.15
C ILE A 141 -0.93 10.42 -5.13
N VAL A 142 0.17 9.77 -4.80
CA VAL A 142 1.43 9.79 -5.56
C VAL A 142 1.75 8.37 -6.01
N PRO A 143 1.98 8.13 -7.30
CA PRO A 143 2.30 6.78 -7.77
C PRO A 143 3.69 6.34 -7.29
N SER A 144 3.82 5.08 -6.96
CA SER A 144 5.09 4.43 -6.63
C SER A 144 5.11 3.00 -7.15
N TRP A 145 6.31 2.47 -7.38
CA TRP A 145 6.50 1.04 -7.57
C TRP A 145 6.63 0.34 -6.22
N ARG A 146 5.96 -0.78 -6.10
CA ARG A 146 6.11 -1.69 -4.96
C ARG A 146 6.64 -3.03 -5.44
N VAL A 147 7.68 -3.52 -4.76
CA VAL A 147 8.28 -4.83 -4.98
C VAL A 147 8.18 -5.60 -3.67
N ASP A 148 7.36 -6.63 -3.65
CA ASP A 148 7.24 -7.53 -2.51
C ASP A 148 8.35 -8.57 -2.58
N LEU A 149 9.10 -8.71 -1.49
CA LEU A 149 10.31 -9.50 -1.38
C LEU A 149 10.17 -10.53 -0.25
N LEU A 150 10.74 -11.69 -0.44
CA LEU A 150 10.84 -12.74 0.56
C LEU A 150 12.29 -13.09 0.81
N ASN A 151 12.69 -13.20 2.06
CA ASN A 151 13.93 -13.85 2.42
C ASN A 151 13.67 -15.35 2.59
N PRO A 152 14.18 -16.21 1.68
CA PRO A 152 13.85 -17.64 1.71
C PRO A 152 14.49 -18.40 2.88
N VAL A 153 15.44 -17.80 3.58
CA VAL A 153 16.14 -18.44 4.71
C VAL A 153 15.29 -18.45 5.97
N ASN A 154 14.66 -17.31 6.27
CA ASN A 154 13.88 -17.12 7.50
C ASN A 154 12.40 -16.84 7.24
N ASN A 155 12.01 -16.83 5.98
CA ASN A 155 10.64 -16.54 5.52
C ASN A 155 10.14 -15.13 5.88
N ASP A 156 11.06 -14.21 6.14
CA ASP A 156 10.70 -12.81 6.41
C ASP A 156 10.25 -12.12 5.12
N ALA A 157 9.12 -11.42 5.21
CA ALA A 157 8.60 -10.58 4.13
C ALA A 157 9.18 -9.16 4.22
N TYR A 158 9.50 -8.60 3.06
CA TYR A 158 9.96 -7.23 2.90
C TYR A 158 9.22 -6.56 1.76
N VAL A 159 9.17 -5.26 1.81
CA VAL A 159 8.64 -4.40 0.74
C VAL A 159 9.72 -3.40 0.36
N ALA A 160 10.00 -3.30 -0.93
CA ALA A 160 10.75 -2.20 -1.50
C ALA A 160 9.77 -1.26 -2.21
N LEU A 161 9.75 0.00 -1.80
CA LEU A 161 9.06 1.07 -2.51
C LEU A 161 10.07 1.85 -3.33
N VAL A 162 9.69 2.22 -4.55
CA VAL A 162 10.55 2.95 -5.47
C VAL A 162 9.82 4.18 -5.97
N ASN A 163 10.40 5.35 -5.75
CA ASN A 163 9.88 6.59 -6.31
C ASN A 163 9.91 6.53 -7.84
N VAL A 164 8.79 6.87 -8.48
CA VAL A 164 8.64 6.71 -9.94
C VAL A 164 9.48 7.68 -10.77
N GLU A 165 9.91 8.79 -10.18
CA GLU A 165 10.72 9.82 -10.84
C GLU A 165 12.20 9.71 -10.50
N SER A 166 12.54 9.77 -9.20
CA SER A 166 13.93 9.77 -8.75
C SER A 166 14.58 8.38 -8.78
N GLY A 167 13.77 7.33 -8.64
CA GLY A 167 14.25 5.97 -8.52
C GLY A 167 14.84 5.64 -7.15
N ASP A 168 14.66 6.50 -6.16
CA ASP A 168 15.03 6.23 -4.79
C ASP A 168 14.28 5.01 -4.27
N VAL A 169 14.99 4.17 -3.52
CA VAL A 169 14.46 2.91 -3.00
C VAL A 169 14.46 2.91 -1.50
N LEU A 170 13.36 2.51 -0.93
CA LEU A 170 13.21 2.28 0.48
C LEU A 170 12.78 0.84 0.74
N VAL A 171 13.57 0.10 1.51
CA VAL A 171 13.30 -1.29 1.87
C VAL A 171 12.88 -1.38 3.33
N ARG A 172 11.78 -2.08 3.57
CA ARG A 172 11.29 -2.36 4.93
C ARG A 172 10.88 -3.82 5.10
N ARG A 173 11.12 -4.32 6.30
CA ARG A 173 10.55 -5.59 6.75
C ARG A 173 9.07 -5.38 7.09
N VAL A 174 8.21 -6.25 6.56
CA VAL A 174 6.81 -6.31 6.94
C VAL A 174 6.74 -6.98 8.31
N GLN A 175 6.18 -6.28 9.29
CA GLN A 175 5.89 -6.88 10.60
C GLN A 175 4.48 -7.48 10.54
N GLU A 176 4.37 -8.76 10.86
CA GLU A 176 3.08 -9.43 11.08
C GLU A 176 2.38 -8.97 12.35
#